data_c8a6e3c37b67e07bace88fcdbb9ce376
#
_entry.id   c8a6e3c37b67e07bace88fcdbb9ce376
#
_cell.length_a   1.000
_cell.length_b   1.000
_cell.length_c   1.000
_cell.angle_alpha   90.00
_cell.angle_beta   90.00
_cell.angle_gamma   90.00
#
_symmetry.space_group_name_H-M   'P 1'
#
loop_
_entity.id
_entity.type
_entity.pdbx_description
1 polymer ?
#
loop_
_entity_poly.entity_id
_entity_poly.type
_entity_poly.pdbx_seq_one_letter_code
_entity_poly.pdbx_strand_id
1 'polypeptide(L)'
;MTYKEANNISIKDYLNSLGIQPAKEKGSYGMYRSPLREDNTPSFKVDYNANLWCDYGTGEGGTLIDLVMKQHQCNAYGAICRLEQGDTASFSFHGKELPERETKRQAASPIEIHRIQPLQNPALMRYLQERRISPGTAAPYVQEMYYRIGGKPYFALAFRNDSGGYELRNPRFKGSTSKDITHIRQQGEPRDTCFVFEGFLDFLSFLTIRQQKSPDIPCTDWQDYVILNSTANTDKALYPLAGYGHIHCMLDNDEAGRKAVEAIRQEYKWRVRDASHLYSGHNDLNDYLRSLKGKQSQDLTVTDKPQPEHDNRQNPGEKRKRGLRMCPARLAT
;
A
#
# COMPACT_ATOMS: atom_id res chain seq x y z
N MET A 1 -16.68 -6.13 -5.19
CA MET A 1 -17.25 -4.83 -5.61
C MET A 1 -16.17 -3.76 -5.56
N THR A 2 -16.09 -2.86 -6.55
CA THR A 2 -15.17 -1.71 -6.52
C THR A 2 -15.76 -0.56 -5.70
N TYR A 3 -14.93 0.37 -5.24
CA TYR A 3 -15.37 1.58 -4.55
C TYR A 3 -16.42 2.37 -5.37
N LYS A 4 -16.16 2.48 -6.67
CA LYS A 4 -17.07 3.16 -7.60
C LYS A 4 -18.41 2.43 -7.76
N GLU A 5 -18.37 1.11 -7.86
CA GLU A 5 -19.59 0.28 -7.90
C GLU A 5 -20.38 0.41 -6.61
N ALA A 6 -19.73 0.38 -5.45
CA ALA A 6 -20.37 0.55 -4.17
C ALA A 6 -21.05 1.93 -4.02
N ASN A 7 -20.40 3.02 -4.45
CA ASN A 7 -20.99 4.36 -4.43
C ASN A 7 -22.08 4.58 -5.49
N ASN A 8 -22.18 3.71 -6.49
CA ASN A 8 -23.29 3.72 -7.46
C ASN A 8 -24.55 3.01 -6.94
N ILE A 9 -24.48 2.30 -5.83
CA ILE A 9 -25.66 1.76 -5.16
C ILE A 9 -26.50 2.95 -4.63
N SER A 10 -27.80 2.91 -4.86
CA SER A 10 -28.71 3.95 -4.40
C SER A 10 -28.76 4.04 -2.87
N ILE A 11 -28.47 5.23 -2.30
CA ILE A 11 -28.62 5.47 -0.86
C ILE A 11 -30.06 5.28 -0.43
N LYS A 12 -31.04 5.64 -1.29
CA LYS A 12 -32.47 5.41 -1.04
C LYS A 12 -32.76 3.92 -0.83
N ASP A 13 -32.25 3.05 -1.73
CA ASP A 13 -32.52 1.63 -1.67
C ASP A 13 -31.80 0.97 -0.48
N TYR A 14 -30.58 1.43 -0.18
CA TYR A 14 -29.86 1.01 1.01
C TYR A 14 -30.65 1.34 2.29
N LEU A 15 -31.17 2.57 2.44
CA LEU A 15 -31.99 2.92 3.60
C LEU A 15 -33.29 2.12 3.64
N ASN A 16 -33.93 1.89 2.49
CA ASN A 16 -35.11 1.05 2.39
C ASN A 16 -34.85 -0.38 2.85
N SER A 17 -33.71 -0.96 2.50
CA SER A 17 -33.33 -2.32 2.94
C SER A 17 -33.14 -2.42 4.47
N LEU A 18 -32.81 -1.30 5.11
CA LEU A 18 -32.73 -1.19 6.58
C LEU A 18 -34.09 -0.86 7.23
N GLY A 19 -35.18 -0.77 6.44
CA GLY A 19 -36.51 -0.38 6.92
C GLY A 19 -36.65 1.11 7.21
N ILE A 20 -35.69 1.95 6.78
CA ILE A 20 -35.69 3.40 7.02
C ILE A 20 -36.38 4.10 5.85
N GLN A 21 -37.59 4.63 6.10
CA GLN A 21 -38.38 5.31 5.09
C GLN A 21 -38.29 6.83 5.23
N PRO A 22 -38.40 7.59 4.13
CA PRO A 22 -38.38 9.05 4.17
C PRO A 22 -39.65 9.56 4.88
N ALA A 23 -39.49 10.50 5.81
CA ALA A 23 -40.60 11.19 6.45
C ALA A 23 -41.29 12.21 5.47
N LYS A 24 -40.53 12.74 4.53
CA LYS A 24 -41.00 13.56 3.40
C LYS A 24 -40.21 13.21 2.19
N GLU A 25 -40.88 13.06 1.04
CA GLU A 25 -40.23 12.73 -0.23
C GLU A 25 -40.66 13.70 -1.31
N LYS A 26 -39.72 14.13 -2.13
CA LYS A 26 -39.92 14.83 -3.40
C LYS A 26 -39.15 14.10 -4.46
N GLY A 27 -39.52 14.22 -5.72
CA GLY A 27 -38.94 13.41 -6.81
C GLY A 27 -37.39 13.38 -6.87
N SER A 28 -36.71 14.45 -6.44
CA SER A 28 -35.26 14.57 -6.46
C SER A 28 -34.57 14.29 -5.12
N TYR A 29 -35.32 14.25 -4.00
CA TYR A 29 -34.73 14.01 -2.68
C TYR A 29 -35.71 13.48 -1.65
N GLY A 30 -35.22 12.86 -0.60
CA GLY A 30 -35.96 12.48 0.59
C GLY A 30 -35.38 13.11 1.86
N MET A 31 -36.29 13.42 2.81
CA MET A 31 -35.91 13.82 4.17
C MET A 31 -36.20 12.67 5.12
N TYR A 32 -35.19 12.22 5.78
CA TYR A 32 -35.22 11.08 6.73
C TYR A 32 -34.93 11.55 8.16
N ARG A 33 -35.32 10.76 9.14
CA ARG A 33 -34.67 10.82 10.45
C ARG A 33 -33.25 10.26 10.31
N SER A 34 -32.31 10.88 11.00
CA SER A 34 -30.90 10.47 10.87
C SER A 34 -30.69 8.98 11.26
N PRO A 35 -30.09 8.16 10.40
CA PRO A 35 -29.72 6.79 10.75
C PRO A 35 -28.44 6.72 11.61
N LEU A 36 -27.79 7.85 11.86
CA LEU A 36 -26.51 7.95 12.56
C LEU A 36 -26.62 8.37 14.02
N ARG A 37 -27.80 8.85 14.42
CA ARG A 37 -28.09 9.37 15.76
C ARG A 37 -29.58 9.33 16.07
N GLU A 38 -29.96 9.53 17.32
CA GLU A 38 -31.35 9.81 17.65
C GLU A 38 -31.80 11.13 17.04
N ASP A 39 -32.88 11.08 16.26
CA ASP A 39 -33.41 12.22 15.54
C ASP A 39 -34.94 12.25 15.61
N ASN A 40 -35.47 13.24 16.30
CA ASN A 40 -36.91 13.42 16.45
C ASN A 40 -37.53 14.24 15.31
N THR A 41 -36.69 15.00 14.57
CA THR A 41 -37.12 15.84 13.46
C THR A 41 -36.36 15.44 12.22
N PRO A 42 -37.01 15.14 11.08
CA PRO A 42 -36.32 14.72 9.86
C PRO A 42 -35.31 15.77 9.40
N SER A 43 -34.04 15.49 9.62
CA SER A 43 -32.93 16.40 9.31
C SER A 43 -31.86 15.76 8.42
N PHE A 44 -32.02 14.50 8.03
CA PHE A 44 -31.13 13.79 7.14
C PHE A 44 -31.67 13.81 5.71
N LYS A 45 -31.04 14.60 4.84
CA LYS A 45 -31.41 14.71 3.42
C LYS A 45 -30.63 13.70 2.59
N VAL A 46 -31.33 13.01 1.69
CA VAL A 46 -30.71 12.21 0.61
C VAL A 46 -31.10 12.84 -0.72
N ASP A 47 -30.11 13.28 -1.49
CA ASP A 47 -30.29 13.74 -2.86
C ASP A 47 -30.23 12.53 -3.80
N TYR A 48 -31.36 12.23 -4.44
CA TYR A 48 -31.46 11.03 -5.28
C TYR A 48 -30.76 11.19 -6.62
N ASN A 49 -30.62 12.43 -7.12
CA ASN A 49 -29.95 12.68 -8.39
C ASN A 49 -28.43 12.61 -8.25
N ALA A 50 -27.91 13.19 -7.17
CA ALA A 50 -26.47 13.18 -6.88
C ALA A 50 -26.02 11.92 -6.15
N ASN A 51 -26.96 11.13 -5.60
CA ASN A 51 -26.69 9.99 -4.71
C ASN A 51 -25.78 10.37 -3.52
N LEU A 52 -26.13 11.49 -2.87
CA LEU A 52 -25.40 12.03 -1.73
C LEU A 52 -26.35 12.27 -0.56
N TRP A 53 -25.83 12.17 0.65
CA TRP A 53 -26.57 12.50 1.87
C TRP A 53 -25.95 13.71 2.58
N CYS A 54 -26.78 14.39 3.37
CA CYS A 54 -26.38 15.46 4.26
C CYS A 54 -27.26 15.43 5.53
N ASP A 55 -26.62 15.32 6.70
CA ASP A 55 -27.27 15.47 8.00
C ASP A 55 -27.17 16.92 8.48
N TYR A 56 -28.25 17.67 8.38
CA TYR A 56 -28.29 19.07 8.81
C TYR A 56 -28.13 19.24 10.33
N GLY A 57 -28.33 18.18 11.12
CA GLY A 57 -28.14 18.24 12.56
C GLY A 57 -26.67 18.23 12.97
N THR A 58 -25.80 17.56 12.21
CA THR A 58 -24.36 17.51 12.45
C THR A 58 -23.54 18.35 11.46
N GLY A 59 -24.13 18.77 10.34
CA GLY A 59 -23.44 19.43 9.24
C GLY A 59 -22.57 18.47 8.39
N GLU A 60 -22.70 17.17 8.59
CA GLU A 60 -21.94 16.16 7.87
C GLU A 60 -22.69 15.66 6.64
N GLY A 61 -21.93 15.13 5.67
CA GLY A 61 -22.51 14.57 4.46
C GLY A 61 -21.49 13.72 3.70
N GLY A 62 -21.97 12.99 2.68
CA GLY A 62 -21.08 12.13 1.90
C GLY A 62 -21.80 11.21 0.94
N THR A 63 -21.07 10.16 0.54
CA THR A 63 -21.51 9.08 -0.34
C THR A 63 -22.15 7.92 0.46
N LEU A 64 -22.60 6.88 -0.23
CA LEU A 64 -23.09 5.68 0.44
C LEU A 64 -22.02 5.04 1.33
N ILE A 65 -20.77 4.96 0.85
CA ILE A 65 -19.70 4.38 1.65
C ILE A 65 -19.47 5.17 2.92
N ASP A 66 -19.49 6.52 2.86
CA ASP A 66 -19.33 7.37 4.03
C ASP A 66 -20.49 7.13 5.05
N LEU A 67 -21.71 6.89 4.56
CA LEU A 67 -22.85 6.55 5.41
C LEU A 67 -22.63 5.21 6.14
N VAL A 68 -22.25 4.17 5.40
CA VAL A 68 -22.03 2.83 5.96
C VAL A 68 -20.84 2.81 6.92
N MET A 69 -19.77 3.55 6.61
CA MET A 69 -18.63 3.71 7.52
C MET A 69 -19.03 4.30 8.87
N LYS A 70 -19.82 5.36 8.86
CA LYS A 70 -20.31 6.02 10.08
C LYS A 70 -21.29 5.13 10.85
N GLN A 71 -22.21 4.49 10.17
CA GLN A 71 -23.24 3.65 10.77
C GLN A 71 -22.65 2.41 11.47
N HIS A 72 -21.60 1.84 10.90
CA HIS A 72 -20.97 0.62 11.41
C HIS A 72 -19.60 0.84 12.06
N GLN A 73 -19.17 2.09 12.21
CA GLN A 73 -17.85 2.45 12.78
C GLN A 73 -16.71 1.65 12.14
N CYS A 74 -16.73 1.50 10.83
CA CYS A 74 -15.75 0.74 10.07
C CYS A 74 -15.05 1.62 9.03
N ASN A 75 -13.95 1.12 8.47
CA ASN A 75 -13.30 1.77 7.33
C ASN A 75 -14.03 1.45 6.01
N ALA A 76 -13.65 2.10 4.92
CA ALA A 76 -14.30 1.94 3.62
C ALA A 76 -14.26 0.48 3.10
N TYR A 77 -13.19 -0.27 3.40
CA TYR A 77 -13.13 -1.69 3.08
C TYR A 77 -14.21 -2.48 3.82
N GLY A 78 -14.35 -2.24 5.13
CA GLY A 78 -15.40 -2.86 5.94
C GLY A 78 -16.80 -2.48 5.48
N ALA A 79 -17.00 -1.23 5.03
CA ALA A 79 -18.26 -0.76 4.47
C ALA A 79 -18.62 -1.51 3.18
N ILE A 80 -17.66 -1.69 2.29
CA ILE A 80 -17.88 -2.39 1.02
C ILE A 80 -18.12 -3.89 1.24
N CYS A 81 -17.36 -4.54 2.13
CA CYS A 81 -17.62 -5.94 2.48
C CYS A 81 -19.06 -6.15 3.01
N ARG A 82 -19.60 -5.18 3.77
CA ARG A 82 -20.99 -5.23 4.26
C ARG A 82 -22.00 -5.04 3.13
N LEU A 83 -21.72 -4.13 2.20
CA LEU A 83 -22.55 -3.93 1.00
C LEU A 83 -22.53 -5.15 0.08
N GLU A 84 -21.41 -5.89 0.02
CA GLU A 84 -21.30 -7.15 -0.75
C GLU A 84 -22.05 -8.31 -0.08
N GLN A 85 -22.08 -8.36 1.25
CA GLN A 85 -22.77 -9.41 2.01
C GLN A 85 -24.28 -9.16 2.11
N GLY A 86 -24.71 -7.89 1.96
CA GLY A 86 -26.10 -7.57 1.72
C GLY A 86 -26.55 -8.11 0.37
N ASP A 87 -27.81 -8.49 0.23
CA ASP A 87 -28.38 -8.98 -1.02
C ASP A 87 -28.35 -7.86 -2.09
N THR A 88 -27.23 -7.73 -2.79
CA THR A 88 -27.01 -6.68 -3.80
C THR A 88 -27.99 -6.77 -4.97
N ALA A 89 -28.70 -7.89 -5.11
CA ALA A 89 -29.78 -8.06 -6.09
C ALA A 89 -30.98 -7.12 -5.79
N SER A 90 -31.08 -6.62 -4.57
CA SER A 90 -32.17 -5.73 -4.11
C SER A 90 -31.85 -4.24 -4.31
N PHE A 91 -30.62 -3.86 -4.70
CA PHE A 91 -30.25 -2.45 -4.87
C PHE A 91 -30.32 -2.02 -6.33
N SER A 92 -30.96 -0.89 -6.61
CA SER A 92 -30.86 -0.23 -7.91
C SER A 92 -29.58 0.60 -8.01
N PHE A 93 -28.91 0.51 -9.15
CA PHE A 93 -27.69 1.29 -9.42
C PHE A 93 -28.06 2.67 -9.93
N HIS A 94 -27.39 3.69 -9.37
CA HIS A 94 -27.53 5.07 -9.77
C HIS A 94 -26.63 5.36 -10.97
N GLY A 95 -27.21 5.70 -12.11
CA GLY A 95 -26.48 6.06 -13.34
C GLY A 95 -26.86 5.20 -14.55
N LYS A 96 -26.64 5.74 -15.73
CA LYS A 96 -26.79 5.04 -17.01
C LYS A 96 -26.03 3.72 -16.94
N GLU A 97 -26.66 2.65 -17.46
CA GLU A 97 -26.01 1.36 -17.68
C GLU A 97 -24.56 1.60 -18.12
N LEU A 98 -23.62 1.21 -17.27
CA LEU A 98 -22.25 1.11 -17.71
C LEU A 98 -22.26 0.14 -18.86
N PRO A 99 -21.72 0.47 -20.04
CA PRO A 99 -21.57 -0.51 -21.10
C PRO A 99 -20.93 -1.73 -20.45
N GLU A 100 -21.57 -2.88 -20.64
CA GLU A 100 -20.98 -4.15 -20.25
C GLU A 100 -19.51 -4.06 -20.63
N ARG A 101 -18.64 -3.97 -19.64
CA ARG A 101 -17.23 -4.19 -19.89
C ARG A 101 -17.20 -5.62 -20.40
N GLU A 102 -17.20 -5.73 -21.75
CA GLU A 102 -16.62 -6.92 -22.35
C GLU A 102 -15.35 -7.16 -21.53
N THR A 103 -15.40 -8.19 -20.70
CA THR A 103 -14.19 -8.76 -20.13
C THR A 103 -13.41 -9.21 -21.36
N LYS A 104 -12.61 -8.28 -21.92
CA LYS A 104 -11.57 -8.66 -22.84
C LYS A 104 -10.82 -9.72 -22.07
N ARG A 105 -11.10 -10.99 -22.42
CA ARG A 105 -10.30 -12.13 -21.99
C ARG A 105 -8.87 -11.64 -22.14
N GLN A 106 -8.19 -11.41 -21.03
CA GLN A 106 -6.80 -11.00 -21.07
C GLN A 106 -6.11 -12.01 -21.95
N ALA A 107 -5.59 -11.55 -23.07
CA ALA A 107 -4.83 -12.41 -23.97
C ALA A 107 -3.81 -13.11 -23.08
N ALA A 108 -3.78 -14.45 -23.15
CA ALA A 108 -2.90 -15.26 -22.34
C ALA A 108 -1.51 -14.64 -22.37
N SER A 109 -0.94 -14.35 -21.21
CA SER A 109 0.39 -13.73 -21.12
C SER A 109 1.36 -14.61 -21.93
N PRO A 110 2.17 -14.04 -22.83
CA PRO A 110 3.18 -14.82 -23.57
C PRO A 110 4.27 -15.37 -22.65
N ILE A 111 4.16 -15.15 -21.34
CA ILE A 111 5.12 -15.54 -20.31
C ILE A 111 4.72 -16.90 -19.74
N GLU A 112 5.50 -17.92 -20.06
CA GLU A 112 5.36 -19.26 -19.50
C GLU A 112 6.20 -19.38 -18.24
N ILE A 113 5.56 -19.39 -17.07
CA ILE A 113 6.24 -19.50 -15.78
C ILE A 113 6.77 -20.91 -15.59
N HIS A 114 8.06 -21.04 -15.38
CA HIS A 114 8.71 -22.32 -15.12
C HIS A 114 8.93 -22.58 -13.63
N ARG A 115 9.43 -21.58 -12.90
CA ARG A 115 9.71 -21.68 -11.46
C ARG A 115 9.71 -20.32 -10.79
N ILE A 116 9.20 -20.26 -9.57
CA ILE A 116 9.28 -19.11 -8.67
C ILE A 116 9.92 -19.62 -7.37
N GLN A 117 10.88 -18.87 -6.83
CA GLN A 117 11.57 -19.22 -5.60
C GLN A 117 12.07 -17.96 -4.87
N PRO A 118 12.48 -18.07 -3.59
CA PRO A 118 13.10 -16.96 -2.87
C PRO A 118 14.31 -16.39 -3.62
N LEU A 119 14.54 -15.09 -3.46
CA LEU A 119 15.63 -14.37 -4.13
C LEU A 119 17.00 -14.90 -3.70
N GLN A 120 17.73 -15.51 -4.63
CA GLN A 120 19.07 -16.07 -4.42
C GLN A 120 19.98 -15.86 -5.64
N ASN A 121 19.42 -15.52 -6.80
CA ASN A 121 20.15 -15.34 -8.04
C ASN A 121 21.14 -14.18 -7.94
N PRO A 122 22.48 -14.41 -8.05
CA PRO A 122 23.49 -13.36 -7.89
C PRO A 122 23.34 -12.21 -8.89
N ALA A 123 22.84 -12.47 -10.11
CA ALA A 123 22.63 -11.44 -11.11
C ALA A 123 21.48 -10.50 -10.72
N LEU A 124 20.39 -11.03 -10.13
CA LEU A 124 19.28 -10.23 -9.63
C LEU A 124 19.66 -9.45 -8.36
N MET A 125 20.44 -10.08 -7.48
CA MET A 125 20.98 -9.39 -6.29
C MET A 125 21.89 -8.22 -6.70
N ARG A 126 22.77 -8.45 -7.69
CA ARG A 126 23.61 -7.38 -8.26
C ARG A 126 22.76 -6.28 -8.87
N TYR A 127 21.71 -6.61 -9.60
CA TYR A 127 20.79 -5.63 -10.17
C TYR A 127 20.15 -4.74 -9.10
N LEU A 128 19.74 -5.29 -7.96
CA LEU A 128 19.26 -4.51 -6.83
C LEU A 128 20.37 -3.61 -6.26
N GLN A 129 21.59 -4.13 -6.09
CA GLN A 129 22.74 -3.36 -5.60
C GLN A 129 23.11 -2.20 -6.55
N GLU A 130 23.09 -2.42 -7.88
CA GLU A 130 23.28 -1.35 -8.87
C GLU A 130 22.24 -0.24 -8.76
N ARG A 131 21.03 -0.60 -8.34
CA ARG A 131 19.95 0.34 -7.99
C ARG A 131 20.02 0.85 -6.55
N ARG A 132 21.07 0.50 -5.81
CA ARG A 132 21.27 0.82 -4.39
C ARG A 132 20.15 0.33 -3.46
N ILE A 133 19.34 -0.60 -3.91
CA ILE A 133 18.34 -1.26 -3.10
C ILE A 133 19.01 -2.40 -2.32
N SER A 134 18.81 -2.42 -1.00
CA SER A 134 19.30 -3.50 -0.15
C SER A 134 18.61 -4.83 -0.52
N PRO A 135 19.35 -5.90 -0.89
CA PRO A 135 18.73 -7.19 -1.14
C PRO A 135 17.98 -7.74 0.08
N GLY A 136 18.48 -7.49 1.29
CA GLY A 136 17.80 -7.88 2.53
C GLY A 136 16.47 -7.17 2.74
N THR A 137 16.39 -5.88 2.39
CA THR A 137 15.12 -5.12 2.41
C THR A 137 14.16 -5.60 1.33
N ALA A 138 14.67 -6.01 0.17
CA ALA A 138 13.84 -6.47 -0.95
C ALA A 138 13.31 -7.91 -0.77
N ALA A 139 14.09 -8.80 -0.14
CA ALA A 139 13.80 -10.22 -0.06
C ALA A 139 12.41 -10.59 0.51
N PRO A 140 11.82 -9.87 1.48
CA PRO A 140 10.47 -10.16 1.94
C PRO A 140 9.37 -9.89 0.90
N TYR A 141 9.66 -9.06 -0.12
CA TYR A 141 8.66 -8.56 -1.06
C TYR A 141 8.81 -9.10 -2.47
N VAL A 142 10.03 -9.54 -2.85
CA VAL A 142 10.30 -10.04 -4.20
C VAL A 142 10.80 -11.47 -4.16
N GLN A 143 10.46 -12.19 -5.21
CA GLN A 143 10.95 -13.53 -5.51
C GLN A 143 11.76 -13.48 -6.80
N GLU A 144 12.42 -14.55 -7.15
CA GLU A 144 12.99 -14.74 -8.48
C GLU A 144 12.10 -15.67 -9.29
N MET A 145 11.79 -15.25 -10.51
CA MET A 145 10.99 -16.04 -11.44
C MET A 145 11.83 -16.45 -12.64
N TYR A 146 11.79 -17.73 -12.96
CA TYR A 146 12.30 -18.30 -14.21
C TYR A 146 11.13 -18.55 -15.14
N TYR A 147 11.21 -18.04 -16.37
CA TYR A 147 10.11 -18.08 -17.32
C TYR A 147 10.61 -18.18 -18.76
N ARG A 148 9.71 -18.47 -19.70
CA ARG A 148 10.00 -18.48 -21.13
C ARG A 148 9.10 -17.51 -21.87
N ILE A 149 9.65 -16.92 -22.93
CA ILE A 149 8.92 -16.14 -23.94
C ILE A 149 9.36 -16.67 -25.30
N GLY A 150 8.43 -17.19 -26.09
CA GLY A 150 8.76 -17.77 -27.40
C GLY A 150 9.80 -18.89 -27.29
N GLY A 151 9.71 -19.73 -26.26
CA GLY A 151 10.62 -20.86 -26.00
C GLY A 151 11.98 -20.46 -25.40
N LYS A 152 12.37 -19.18 -25.38
CA LYS A 152 13.65 -18.70 -24.81
C LYS A 152 13.56 -18.52 -23.30
N PRO A 153 14.54 -19.02 -22.52
CA PRO A 153 14.52 -18.89 -21.06
C PRO A 153 14.98 -17.51 -20.61
N TYR A 154 14.32 -17.00 -19.57
CA TYR A 154 14.61 -15.73 -18.90
C TYR A 154 14.46 -15.88 -17.39
N PHE A 155 14.96 -14.89 -16.64
CA PHE A 155 14.70 -14.73 -15.23
C PHE A 155 14.58 -13.25 -14.86
N ALA A 156 13.80 -12.96 -13.81
CA ALA A 156 13.57 -11.60 -13.32
C ALA A 156 13.24 -11.60 -11.83
N LEU A 157 13.37 -10.42 -11.21
CA LEU A 157 12.66 -10.14 -9.96
C LEU A 157 11.16 -10.22 -10.24
N ALA A 158 10.42 -10.87 -9.37
CA ALA A 158 8.99 -11.04 -9.43
C ALA A 158 8.34 -10.44 -8.19
N PHE A 159 7.53 -9.42 -8.38
CA PHE A 159 6.77 -8.75 -7.34
C PHE A 159 5.29 -9.09 -7.53
N ARG A 160 4.67 -9.71 -6.53
CA ARG A 160 3.29 -10.21 -6.64
C ARG A 160 2.29 -9.08 -6.58
N ASN A 161 1.27 -9.14 -7.44
CA ASN A 161 0.14 -8.22 -7.42
C ASN A 161 -1.14 -8.84 -6.85
N ASP A 162 -2.18 -8.04 -6.66
CA ASP A 162 -3.42 -8.45 -5.98
C ASP A 162 -4.25 -9.45 -6.78
N SER A 163 -4.11 -9.49 -8.12
CA SER A 163 -4.73 -10.52 -8.97
C SER A 163 -3.97 -11.86 -8.95
N GLY A 164 -2.92 -11.99 -8.14
CA GLY A 164 -2.09 -13.19 -8.07
C GLY A 164 -1.05 -13.31 -9.17
N GLY A 165 -0.96 -12.32 -10.06
CA GLY A 165 0.12 -12.21 -11.04
C GLY A 165 1.36 -11.55 -10.47
N TYR A 166 2.30 -11.22 -11.36
CA TYR A 166 3.61 -10.68 -10.98
C TYR A 166 4.05 -9.56 -11.91
N GLU A 167 4.59 -8.51 -11.32
CA GLU A 167 5.42 -7.54 -12.02
C GLU A 167 6.86 -8.05 -12.10
N LEU A 168 7.44 -8.00 -13.29
CA LEU A 168 8.75 -8.56 -13.59
C LEU A 168 9.75 -7.47 -13.93
N ARG A 169 10.95 -7.55 -13.34
CA ARG A 169 12.06 -6.64 -13.60
C ARG A 169 13.38 -7.35 -13.64
N ASN A 170 14.17 -7.01 -14.64
CA ASN A 170 15.61 -7.24 -14.66
C ASN A 170 16.28 -6.08 -15.43
N PRO A 171 17.62 -6.04 -15.60
CA PRO A 171 18.29 -4.92 -16.29
C PRO A 171 17.79 -4.65 -17.72
N ARG A 172 17.18 -5.62 -18.38
CA ARG A 172 16.77 -5.56 -19.80
C ARG A 172 15.29 -5.76 -20.04
N PHE A 173 14.51 -6.03 -18.99
CA PHE A 173 13.09 -6.38 -19.15
C PHE A 173 12.22 -5.75 -18.07
N LYS A 174 11.12 -5.14 -18.51
CA LYS A 174 9.98 -4.70 -17.72
C LYS A 174 8.74 -5.34 -18.29
N GLY A 175 8.02 -6.09 -17.49
CA GLY A 175 6.78 -6.74 -17.92
C GLY A 175 5.96 -7.22 -16.74
N SER A 176 4.83 -7.85 -17.03
CA SER A 176 3.95 -8.43 -16.03
C SER A 176 3.26 -9.67 -16.57
N THR A 177 2.89 -10.60 -15.69
CA THR A 177 2.08 -11.76 -16.04
C THR A 177 0.59 -11.43 -16.06
N SER A 178 0.17 -10.50 -15.22
CA SER A 178 -1.14 -9.83 -15.25
C SER A 178 -0.95 -8.39 -14.74
N LYS A 179 -1.85 -7.48 -15.14
CA LYS A 179 -1.77 -6.07 -14.73
C LYS A 179 -2.74 -5.80 -13.58
N ASP A 180 -2.17 -5.54 -12.41
CA ASP A 180 -2.93 -5.10 -11.26
C ASP A 180 -2.07 -4.27 -10.31
N ILE A 181 -2.70 -3.65 -9.31
CA ILE A 181 -2.03 -3.01 -8.19
C ILE A 181 -1.50 -4.05 -7.21
N THR A 182 -0.66 -3.61 -6.28
CA THR A 182 -0.30 -4.38 -5.09
C THR A 182 -0.63 -3.57 -3.85
N HIS A 183 -1.48 -4.10 -2.98
CA HIS A 183 -1.83 -3.49 -1.72
C HIS A 183 -1.19 -4.28 -0.56
N ILE A 184 -0.20 -3.68 0.10
CA ILE A 184 0.51 -4.27 1.24
C ILE A 184 -0.04 -3.67 2.52
N ARG A 185 -0.76 -4.48 3.30
CA ARG A 185 -1.28 -4.12 4.61
C ARG A 185 -0.39 -4.67 5.71
N GLN A 186 -0.16 -3.87 6.73
CA GLN A 186 0.52 -4.30 7.93
C GLN A 186 -0.43 -5.12 8.82
N GLN A 187 0.11 -6.10 9.49
CA GLN A 187 -0.66 -6.87 10.47
C GLN A 187 -0.98 -6.02 11.71
N GLY A 188 -2.03 -6.38 12.42
CA GLY A 188 -2.49 -5.71 13.64
C GLY A 188 -3.54 -4.65 13.35
N GLU A 189 -3.50 -3.56 14.11
CA GLU A 189 -4.50 -2.48 14.01
C GLU A 189 -4.51 -1.82 12.62
N PRO A 190 -5.69 -1.44 12.10
CA PRO A 190 -5.80 -0.72 10.84
C PRO A 190 -4.95 0.56 10.84
N ARG A 191 -4.24 0.79 9.76
CA ARG A 191 -3.41 1.99 9.60
C ARG A 191 -4.24 3.11 8.98
N ASP A 192 -4.03 4.33 9.46
CA ASP A 192 -4.68 5.53 8.91
C ASP A 192 -3.86 6.18 7.78
N THR A 193 -2.63 5.75 7.58
CA THR A 193 -1.70 6.30 6.58
C THR A 193 -1.34 5.26 5.54
N CYS A 194 -1.43 5.66 4.27
CA CYS A 194 -0.98 4.86 3.12
C CYS A 194 0.00 5.66 2.25
N PHE A 195 1.06 4.99 1.81
CA PHE A 195 1.99 5.51 0.79
C PHE A 195 1.71 4.84 -0.55
N VAL A 196 1.64 5.66 -1.60
CA VAL A 196 1.35 5.21 -2.96
C VAL A 196 2.61 5.36 -3.82
N PHE A 197 3.01 4.30 -4.51
CA PHE A 197 4.18 4.28 -5.41
C PHE A 197 3.75 3.91 -6.82
N GLU A 198 4.49 4.40 -7.83
CA GLU A 198 4.24 4.00 -9.20
C GLU A 198 4.73 2.58 -9.48
N GLY A 199 5.94 2.24 -9.04
CA GLY A 199 6.57 0.94 -9.25
C GLY A 199 7.12 0.32 -7.97
N PHE A 200 7.29 -1.00 -7.97
CA PHE A 200 7.82 -1.69 -6.80
C PHE A 200 9.31 -1.38 -6.52
N LEU A 201 10.07 -0.92 -7.52
CA LEU A 201 11.44 -0.48 -7.27
C LEU A 201 11.49 0.82 -6.47
N ASP A 202 10.53 1.72 -6.65
CA ASP A 202 10.40 2.94 -5.86
C ASP A 202 9.95 2.65 -4.44
N PHE A 203 9.02 1.72 -4.28
CA PHE A 203 8.65 1.19 -2.97
C PHE A 203 9.86 0.59 -2.23
N LEU A 204 10.65 -0.25 -2.89
CA LEU A 204 11.86 -0.84 -2.29
C LEU A 204 12.95 0.20 -2.01
N SER A 205 13.02 1.24 -2.83
CA SER A 205 13.91 2.39 -2.61
C SER A 205 13.50 3.17 -1.38
N PHE A 206 12.21 3.42 -1.21
CA PHE A 206 11.66 4.05 0.00
C PHE A 206 12.02 3.27 1.27
N LEU A 207 11.80 1.96 1.26
CA LEU A 207 12.15 1.11 2.40
C LEU A 207 13.66 1.15 2.70
N THR A 208 14.50 1.14 1.65
CA THR A 208 15.95 1.21 1.79
C THR A 208 16.39 2.55 2.40
N ILE A 209 15.87 3.69 1.90
CA ILE A 209 16.16 5.02 2.44
C ILE A 209 15.75 5.11 3.91
N ARG A 210 14.60 4.58 4.23
CA ARG A 210 14.05 4.60 5.58
C ARG A 210 14.91 3.80 6.55
N GLN A 211 15.30 2.59 6.16
CA GLN A 211 16.20 1.74 6.94
C GLN A 211 17.57 2.41 7.18
N GLN A 212 18.12 3.12 6.20
CA GLN A 212 19.39 3.84 6.34
C GLN A 212 19.31 5.02 7.30
N LYS A 213 18.15 5.69 7.38
CA LYS A 213 17.93 6.85 8.29
C LYS A 213 17.54 6.45 9.71
N SER A 214 16.93 5.30 9.87
CA SER A 214 16.42 4.79 11.15
C SER A 214 16.56 3.27 11.20
N PRO A 215 17.80 2.75 11.30
CA PRO A 215 18.05 1.31 11.22
C PRO A 215 17.38 0.51 12.34
N ASP A 216 17.14 1.14 13.49
CA ASP A 216 16.51 0.50 14.65
C ASP A 216 14.98 0.47 14.59
N ILE A 217 14.38 1.15 13.61
CA ILE A 217 12.93 1.15 13.41
C ILE A 217 12.61 0.19 12.28
N PRO A 218 11.83 -0.87 12.52
CA PRO A 218 11.38 -1.77 11.46
C PRO A 218 10.72 -1.00 10.31
N CYS A 219 11.10 -1.28 9.08
CA CYS A 219 10.67 -0.54 7.90
C CYS A 219 9.17 -0.62 7.61
N THR A 220 8.44 -1.51 8.28
CA THR A 220 7.11 -1.93 7.89
C THR A 220 5.99 -1.58 8.88
N ASP A 221 6.30 -0.99 10.03
CA ASP A 221 5.39 -1.05 11.18
C ASP A 221 4.36 0.08 11.28
N TRP A 222 4.43 1.12 10.45
CA TRP A 222 3.66 2.33 10.72
C TRP A 222 2.62 2.70 9.66
N GLN A 223 2.73 2.17 8.44
CA GLN A 223 1.84 2.52 7.33
C GLN A 223 1.63 1.36 6.38
N ASP A 224 0.54 1.42 5.63
CA ASP A 224 0.27 0.54 4.51
C ASP A 224 0.82 1.12 3.21
N TYR A 225 0.90 0.29 2.18
CA TYR A 225 1.45 0.66 0.89
C TYR A 225 0.56 0.21 -0.25
N VAL A 226 0.37 1.08 -1.23
CA VAL A 226 -0.25 0.75 -2.52
C VAL A 226 0.76 1.01 -3.62
N ILE A 227 1.06 0.01 -4.41
CA ILE A 227 1.92 0.11 -5.57
C ILE A 227 1.03 -0.03 -6.82
N LEU A 228 1.00 1.00 -7.64
CA LEU A 228 0.17 1.04 -8.85
C LEU A 228 0.63 0.02 -9.90
N ASN A 229 1.94 -0.28 -9.91
CA ASN A 229 2.62 -1.08 -10.93
C ASN A 229 2.56 -0.47 -12.35
N SER A 230 1.69 0.49 -12.55
CA SER A 230 1.55 1.38 -13.71
C SER A 230 0.51 2.45 -13.39
N THR A 231 0.70 3.67 -13.83
CA THR A 231 -0.29 4.76 -13.71
C THR A 231 -1.65 4.40 -14.35
N ALA A 232 -1.66 3.48 -15.32
CA ALA A 232 -2.91 2.95 -15.91
C ALA A 232 -3.80 2.19 -14.90
N ASN A 233 -3.27 1.79 -13.75
CA ASN A 233 -4.02 1.13 -12.68
C ASN A 233 -4.52 2.10 -11.59
N THR A 234 -4.38 3.42 -11.78
CA THR A 234 -4.80 4.42 -10.77
C THR A 234 -6.24 4.22 -10.33
N ASP A 235 -7.16 3.95 -11.26
CA ASP A 235 -8.58 3.71 -10.94
C ASP A 235 -8.78 2.51 -10.01
N LYS A 236 -7.93 1.47 -10.13
CA LYS A 236 -7.99 0.30 -9.24
C LYS A 236 -7.49 0.62 -7.83
N ALA A 237 -6.57 1.57 -7.71
CA ALA A 237 -6.05 2.00 -6.42
C ALA A 237 -7.05 2.84 -5.62
N LEU A 238 -8.04 3.47 -6.27
CA LEU A 238 -9.03 4.26 -5.56
C LEU A 238 -9.78 3.44 -4.52
N TYR A 239 -10.09 2.18 -4.81
CA TYR A 239 -10.78 1.32 -3.88
C TYR A 239 -10.02 1.08 -2.56
N PRO A 240 -8.78 0.56 -2.55
CA PRO A 240 -8.06 0.34 -1.31
C PRO A 240 -7.67 1.64 -0.59
N LEU A 241 -7.55 2.77 -1.31
CA LEU A 241 -7.19 4.06 -0.71
C LEU A 241 -8.32 4.71 0.09
N ALA A 242 -9.57 4.31 -0.11
CA ALA A 242 -10.71 4.87 0.57
C ALA A 242 -10.66 4.76 2.11
N GLY A 243 -9.98 3.72 2.62
CA GLY A 243 -9.85 3.46 4.06
C GLY A 243 -8.85 4.35 4.81
N TYR A 244 -8.10 5.23 4.12
CA TYR A 244 -7.01 5.98 4.74
C TYR A 244 -7.35 7.46 4.91
N GLY A 245 -7.05 8.00 6.08
CA GLY A 245 -7.15 9.44 6.36
C GLY A 245 -5.99 10.24 5.77
N HIS A 246 -4.83 9.61 5.57
CA HIS A 246 -3.63 10.22 5.02
C HIS A 246 -3.05 9.40 3.88
N ILE A 247 -3.04 9.96 2.68
CA ILE A 247 -2.55 9.31 1.45
C ILE A 247 -1.35 10.12 0.94
N HIS A 248 -0.17 9.53 0.97
CA HIS A 248 1.07 10.15 0.48
C HIS A 248 1.44 9.56 -0.87
N CYS A 249 1.31 10.34 -1.93
CA CYS A 249 1.67 9.92 -3.28
C CYS A 249 3.16 10.17 -3.52
N MET A 250 3.91 9.11 -3.76
CA MET A 250 5.32 9.09 -4.12
C MET A 250 5.46 8.53 -5.55
N LEU A 251 4.85 9.25 -6.51
CA LEU A 251 4.82 8.87 -7.92
C LEU A 251 5.92 9.59 -8.70
N ASP A 252 6.15 9.16 -9.93
CA ASP A 252 7.18 9.74 -10.78
C ASP A 252 6.94 11.23 -11.06
N ASN A 253 8.00 12.01 -11.19
CA ASN A 253 7.98 13.44 -11.46
C ASN A 253 7.71 13.77 -12.94
N ASP A 254 6.97 12.89 -13.63
CA ASP A 254 6.56 13.07 -15.01
C ASP A 254 5.07 13.46 -15.15
N GLU A 255 4.59 13.57 -16.37
CA GLU A 255 3.19 13.93 -16.64
C GLU A 255 2.20 12.83 -16.21
N ALA A 256 2.58 11.56 -16.36
CA ALA A 256 1.72 10.43 -16.01
C ALA A 256 1.56 10.32 -14.48
N GLY A 257 2.67 10.47 -13.73
CA GLY A 257 2.64 10.51 -12.27
C GLY A 257 1.79 11.68 -11.74
N ARG A 258 1.96 12.89 -12.30
CA ARG A 258 1.14 14.06 -11.92
C ARG A 258 -0.36 13.85 -12.19
N LYS A 259 -0.72 13.26 -13.33
CA LYS A 259 -2.12 12.92 -13.64
C LYS A 259 -2.69 11.89 -12.66
N ALA A 260 -1.89 10.90 -12.28
CA ALA A 260 -2.31 9.90 -11.30
C ALA A 260 -2.51 10.53 -9.90
N VAL A 261 -1.62 11.41 -9.45
CA VAL A 261 -1.81 12.18 -8.20
C VAL A 261 -3.09 12.98 -8.24
N GLU A 262 -3.36 13.68 -9.35
CA GLU A 262 -4.55 14.50 -9.49
C GLU A 262 -5.83 13.67 -9.50
N ALA A 263 -5.84 12.50 -10.16
CA ALA A 263 -6.97 11.59 -10.13
C ALA A 263 -7.28 11.09 -8.71
N ILE A 264 -6.25 10.74 -7.92
CA ILE A 264 -6.41 10.35 -6.51
C ILE A 264 -6.90 11.55 -5.68
N ARG A 265 -6.37 12.76 -5.95
CA ARG A 265 -6.76 13.98 -5.23
C ARG A 265 -8.21 14.40 -5.53
N GLN A 266 -8.70 14.22 -6.73
CA GLN A 266 -10.08 14.48 -7.08
C GLN A 266 -11.05 13.65 -6.24
N GLU A 267 -10.69 12.41 -5.93
CA GLU A 267 -11.50 11.51 -5.10
C GLU A 267 -11.35 11.82 -3.59
N TYR A 268 -10.11 11.94 -3.09
CA TYR A 268 -9.83 12.00 -1.64
C TYR A 268 -9.44 13.39 -1.12
N LYS A 269 -9.35 14.38 -2.00
CA LYS A 269 -9.19 15.82 -1.67
C LYS A 269 -8.05 16.10 -0.69
N TRP A 270 -8.36 16.65 0.46
CA TRP A 270 -7.42 17.08 1.49
C TRP A 270 -6.62 15.92 2.13
N ARG A 271 -7.08 14.68 1.99
CA ARG A 271 -6.36 13.49 2.47
C ARG A 271 -5.09 13.22 1.67
N VAL A 272 -5.00 13.75 0.45
CA VAL A 272 -3.90 13.46 -0.49
C VAL A 272 -2.80 14.49 -0.39
N ARG A 273 -1.59 14.00 -0.16
CA ARG A 273 -0.35 14.77 -0.19
C ARG A 273 0.55 14.26 -1.29
N ASP A 274 0.92 15.14 -2.20
CA ASP A 274 1.98 14.85 -3.16
C ASP A 274 3.33 14.97 -2.45
N ALA A 275 4.03 13.85 -2.34
CA ALA A 275 5.32 13.74 -1.69
C ALA A 275 6.48 13.67 -2.69
N SER A 276 6.22 13.81 -3.99
CA SER A 276 7.25 13.78 -5.04
C SER A 276 8.26 14.93 -4.92
N HIS A 277 7.89 16.02 -4.23
CA HIS A 277 8.80 17.13 -3.91
C HIS A 277 10.02 16.70 -3.07
N LEU A 278 9.94 15.59 -2.33
CA LEU A 278 11.04 15.07 -1.51
C LEU A 278 12.22 14.57 -2.36
N TYR A 279 11.98 14.29 -3.63
CA TYR A 279 12.99 13.92 -4.62
C TYR A 279 12.91 14.80 -5.87
N SER A 280 12.54 16.06 -5.68
CA SER A 280 12.58 17.07 -6.76
C SER A 280 13.97 17.11 -7.38
N GLY A 281 14.07 17.15 -8.69
CA GLY A 281 15.34 17.03 -9.43
C GLY A 281 15.69 15.60 -9.87
N HIS A 282 14.89 14.61 -9.47
CA HIS A 282 14.96 13.22 -9.94
C HIS A 282 13.61 12.80 -10.49
N ASN A 283 13.61 11.92 -11.50
CA ASN A 283 12.36 11.46 -12.08
C ASN A 283 11.57 10.58 -11.10
N ASP A 284 12.25 9.68 -10.45
CA ASP A 284 11.65 8.72 -9.52
C ASP A 284 12.46 8.61 -8.21
N LEU A 285 11.90 7.89 -7.25
CA LEU A 285 12.53 7.71 -5.93
C LEU A 285 13.78 6.81 -6.00
N ASN A 286 13.86 5.90 -6.97
CA ASN A 286 15.05 5.08 -7.15
C ASN A 286 16.22 5.90 -7.71
N ASP A 287 15.99 6.82 -8.63
CA ASP A 287 17.02 7.75 -9.12
C ASP A 287 17.51 8.66 -8.00
N TYR A 288 16.62 9.12 -7.11
CA TYR A 288 17.02 9.85 -5.91
C TYR A 288 17.91 8.98 -4.98
N LEU A 289 17.51 7.74 -4.67
CA LEU A 289 18.32 6.83 -3.86
C LEU A 289 19.71 6.62 -4.48
N ARG A 290 19.80 6.46 -5.81
CA ARG A 290 21.05 6.29 -6.53
C ARG A 290 21.95 7.53 -6.48
N SER A 291 21.37 8.72 -6.37
CA SER A 291 22.12 9.98 -6.26
C SER A 291 22.71 10.23 -4.87
N LEU A 292 22.13 9.62 -3.81
CA LEU A 292 22.65 9.77 -2.46
C LEU A 292 24.08 9.23 -2.40
N LYS A 293 25.07 10.12 -2.15
CA LYS A 293 26.46 9.71 -1.97
C LYS A 293 26.56 8.80 -0.76
N GLY A 294 27.05 7.59 -0.97
CA GLY A 294 27.20 6.61 0.09
C GLY A 294 28.11 7.11 1.22
N LYS A 295 27.57 7.25 2.41
CA LYS A 295 28.34 7.38 3.65
C LYS A 295 28.89 6.02 4.15
N GLN A 296 28.96 5.01 3.30
CA GLN A 296 29.40 3.67 3.69
C GLN A 296 30.33 3.08 2.64
N SER A 297 31.59 3.50 2.66
CA SER A 297 32.69 2.76 2.02
C SER A 297 34.02 3.00 2.72
N GLN A 298 34.02 3.21 4.06
CA GLN A 298 35.28 3.39 4.78
C GLN A 298 35.53 2.41 5.94
N ASP A 299 34.68 1.40 6.17
CA ASP A 299 34.90 0.48 7.29
C ASP A 299 34.92 -1.01 6.92
N LEU A 300 35.40 -1.37 5.73
CA LEU A 300 35.73 -2.76 5.39
C LEU A 300 37.08 -2.86 4.65
N THR A 301 38.10 -2.19 5.16
CA THR A 301 39.48 -2.65 4.93
C THR A 301 39.90 -3.36 6.20
N VAL A 302 39.67 -4.65 6.25
CA VAL A 302 40.43 -5.58 7.08
C VAL A 302 41.84 -5.50 6.56
N THR A 303 42.68 -4.71 7.19
CA THR A 303 44.12 -4.78 6.99
C THR A 303 44.63 -5.98 7.79
N ASP A 304 44.72 -7.13 7.11
CA ASP A 304 45.66 -8.16 7.51
C ASP A 304 47.07 -7.56 7.38
N LYS A 305 47.60 -7.07 8.48
CA LYS A 305 49.02 -6.94 8.69
C LYS A 305 49.43 -7.93 9.74
N PRO A 306 50.37 -8.86 9.45
CA PRO A 306 50.91 -9.73 10.46
C PRO A 306 51.67 -8.89 11.49
N GLN A 307 51.32 -9.06 12.76
CA GLN A 307 52.12 -8.53 13.86
C GLN A 307 53.44 -9.29 13.96
N PRO A 308 54.57 -8.62 14.18
CA PRO A 308 55.84 -9.30 14.46
C PRO A 308 55.81 -9.94 15.82
N GLU A 309 56.32 -11.17 15.86
CA GLU A 309 56.65 -11.90 17.07
C GLU A 309 57.55 -11.08 17.97
N HIS A 310 57.14 -10.83 19.20
CA HIS A 310 58.06 -10.48 20.30
C HIS A 310 58.12 -11.62 21.31
N ASP A 311 59.26 -12.27 21.27
CA ASP A 311 59.81 -13.14 22.29
C ASP A 311 60.01 -12.35 23.59
N ASN A 312 59.57 -12.84 24.67
CA ASN A 312 60.18 -13.07 25.80
C ASN A 312 59.75 -13.26 27.19
N ARG A 313 60.10 -14.27 27.75
CA ARG A 313 60.54 -14.55 29.14
C ARG A 313 60.30 -13.48 30.25
N GLN A 314 59.64 -13.95 31.23
CA GLN A 314 59.92 -13.95 32.67
C GLN A 314 58.71 -13.69 33.56
N ASN A 315 58.39 -14.73 34.32
CA ASN A 315 57.67 -14.80 35.59
C ASN A 315 58.56 -14.23 36.74
N PRO A 316 58.16 -14.11 38.01
CA PRO A 316 56.86 -14.45 38.64
C PRO A 316 56.42 -13.45 39.76
N GLY A 317 55.24 -13.65 40.31
CA GLY A 317 55.02 -13.18 41.68
C GLY A 317 53.62 -12.74 42.06
N GLU A 318 52.94 -13.65 42.65
CA GLU A 318 52.16 -13.54 43.90
C GLU A 318 50.85 -12.75 44.06
N LYS A 319 49.86 -13.54 44.40
CA LYS A 319 48.91 -13.50 45.55
C LYS A 319 47.61 -12.72 45.45
N ARG A 320 46.54 -13.50 45.41
CA ARG A 320 45.41 -13.60 46.36
C ARG A 320 44.58 -12.35 46.63
N LYS A 321 43.27 -12.34 46.41
CA LYS A 321 42.16 -12.83 47.28
C LYS A 321 40.78 -12.44 46.67
N ARG A 322 39.92 -13.42 46.45
CA ARG A 322 38.63 -13.67 47.10
C ARG A 322 37.64 -12.53 47.19
N GLY A 323 36.46 -12.77 46.66
CA GLY A 323 35.22 -12.12 47.06
C GLY A 323 34.00 -12.48 46.23
N LEU A 324 33.44 -13.68 46.46
CA LEU A 324 32.07 -14.03 46.11
C LEU A 324 31.09 -13.06 46.77
N ARG A 325 30.01 -12.68 46.09
CA ARG A 325 28.64 -12.72 46.66
C ARG A 325 27.58 -12.79 45.56
N MET A 326 26.82 -13.84 45.74
CA MET A 326 25.59 -14.15 44.99
C MET A 326 24.38 -13.43 45.56
N CYS A 327 23.44 -13.16 44.66
CA CYS A 327 21.97 -13.24 44.75
C CYS A 327 21.23 -12.54 45.91
N PRO A 328 19.93 -12.33 45.86
CA PRO A 328 18.90 -13.04 45.11
C PRO A 328 17.76 -12.20 44.46
N ALA A 329 16.98 -12.91 43.66
CA ALA A 329 15.65 -12.54 43.15
C ALA A 329 14.62 -12.28 44.25
N ARG A 330 13.62 -11.42 43.97
CA ARG A 330 12.25 -11.58 44.51
C ARG A 330 11.22 -11.11 43.50
N LEU A 331 10.30 -12.02 43.30
CA LEU A 331 8.97 -11.96 42.70
C LEU A 331 7.98 -11.14 43.54
N ALA A 332 6.85 -10.86 42.88
CA ALA A 332 5.50 -10.60 43.38
C ALA A 332 5.23 -9.15 43.85
N THR A 333 4.22 -8.49 43.38
CA THR A 333 2.79 -8.82 43.15
C THR A 333 2.26 -8.07 41.96
#